data_ba686c42641c4162f681936331e593cf
#
_entry.id   ba686c42641c4162f681936331e593cf
#
_cell.length_a   1.000
_cell.length_b   1.000
_cell.length_c   1.000
_cell.angle_alpha   90.00
_cell.angle_beta   90.00
_cell.angle_gamma   90.00
#
_symmetry.space_group_name_H-M   'P 1'
#
loop_
_entity.id
_entity.type
_entity.pdbx_description
1 polymer ?
#
loop_
_entity_poly.entity_id
_entity_poly.type
_entity_poly.pdbx_seq_one_letter_code
_entity_poly.pdbx_strand_id
1 'polypeptide(L)'
;MKCALLNKEMKSDSSLKEDLVSSIDLFLMELLHWFKYDFFQWIDSPLCTSCSMECSYESVRPSSDPKCSRIEVHRCNTCNAITEFPRYTDPEVLLTSRCGRCGEWANLFTLLCRSLNYDARLVYDVTDHLWTEVWSVTENRWIHVDPCENIIDQPLMYERGWHKKLSYILAYSRDEVQDVTWRYTRNQIDVMARRKKCSEENLLDLLQTLNEKRQNSVSYSMARKQYVIKRRLRELVGMLNFPNIPNNYDDNNYRERTTGSYAWRMARGEVDQHNVKKSYIWDISKGGKSFILQYFIVRNVYKVIYSDGYILEQKSDWQEGVNCVEGGIFHKTENDWKVAYLSRSANAEYGYVKWSFEVRNPDLCIETFNLQAKTTVFHGANISWEVEGFFPSIKKENTSVVIPIYTCDNFATEKLKGATKLNIAVKLSGGKGDLAWQHAQLFRESLNNTEKPSMTITIKLNNHKN
;
A
#
# COMPACT_ATOMS: atom_id res chain seq x y z
N MET A 1 -6.84 -19.31 -29.21
CA MET A 1 -7.91 -18.62 -29.97
C MET A 1 -7.87 -17.11 -29.72
N LYS A 2 -7.83 -16.59 -28.50
CA LYS A 2 -7.67 -15.15 -28.19
C LYS A 2 -6.38 -14.54 -28.78
N CYS A 3 -5.22 -15.19 -28.67
CA CYS A 3 -3.96 -14.73 -29.28
C CYS A 3 -4.03 -14.59 -30.80
N ALA A 4 -4.79 -15.49 -31.49
CA ALA A 4 -4.97 -15.41 -32.93
C ALA A 4 -5.90 -14.24 -33.34
N LEU A 5 -6.86 -13.87 -32.49
CA LEU A 5 -7.72 -12.70 -32.67
C LEU A 5 -7.00 -11.40 -32.47
N LEU A 6 -6.20 -11.30 -31.38
CA LEU A 6 -5.33 -10.14 -31.08
C LEU A 6 -4.31 -9.90 -32.21
N ASN A 7 -3.64 -10.95 -32.68
CA ASN A 7 -2.75 -10.86 -33.86
C ASN A 7 -3.46 -10.42 -35.14
N LYS A 8 -4.77 -10.70 -35.29
CA LYS A 8 -5.54 -10.29 -36.44
C LYS A 8 -5.98 -8.82 -36.34
N GLU A 9 -6.33 -8.36 -35.14
CA GLU A 9 -6.68 -6.96 -34.87
C GLU A 9 -5.45 -6.05 -34.99
N MET A 10 -4.28 -6.48 -34.48
CA MET A 10 -3.01 -5.74 -34.58
C MET A 10 -2.51 -5.62 -36.03
N LYS A 11 -2.82 -6.61 -36.94
CA LYS A 11 -2.46 -6.55 -38.34
C LYS A 11 -3.38 -5.66 -39.20
N SER A 12 -4.53 -5.25 -38.67
CA SER A 12 -5.47 -4.39 -39.38
C SER A 12 -5.20 -2.89 -39.23
N ASP A 13 -4.32 -2.51 -38.30
CA ASP A 13 -3.98 -1.10 -38.02
C ASP A 13 -2.55 -0.81 -38.51
N SER A 14 -2.45 -0.36 -39.76
CA SER A 14 -1.19 -0.09 -40.47
C SER A 14 -0.47 1.19 -40.01
N SER A 15 -0.96 1.90 -39.01
CA SER A 15 -0.36 3.13 -38.50
C SER A 15 0.52 2.94 -37.27
N LEU A 16 0.48 1.77 -36.62
CA LEU A 16 1.37 1.42 -35.53
C LEU A 16 2.64 0.78 -36.12
N LYS A 17 3.79 1.35 -35.81
CA LYS A 17 5.09 0.69 -36.05
C LYS A 17 4.99 -0.73 -35.51
N GLU A 18 5.25 -1.71 -36.35
CA GLU A 18 5.28 -3.14 -36.04
C GLU A 18 6.36 -3.45 -34.99
N ASP A 19 6.11 -3.15 -33.74
CA ASP A 19 6.72 -3.88 -32.64
C ASP A 19 5.95 -5.21 -32.56
N LEU A 20 6.44 -6.19 -33.30
CA LEU A 20 5.88 -7.55 -33.34
C LEU A 20 5.99 -8.16 -31.94
N VAL A 21 4.95 -7.99 -31.14
CA VAL A 21 4.82 -8.77 -29.90
C VAL A 21 4.73 -10.24 -30.30
N SER A 22 5.72 -11.01 -29.87
CA SER A 22 5.79 -12.44 -30.16
C SER A 22 4.55 -13.16 -29.63
N SER A 23 4.08 -14.18 -30.33
CA SER A 23 3.02 -15.06 -29.83
C SER A 23 3.38 -15.70 -28.47
N ILE A 24 4.66 -15.86 -28.18
CA ILE A 24 5.17 -16.37 -26.91
C ILE A 24 4.97 -15.33 -25.81
N ASP A 25 5.24 -14.05 -26.06
CA ASP A 25 5.06 -12.97 -25.09
C ASP A 25 3.56 -12.72 -24.84
N LEU A 26 2.71 -12.81 -25.87
CA LEU A 26 1.24 -12.77 -25.72
C LEU A 26 0.72 -13.92 -24.86
N PHE A 27 1.26 -15.12 -25.05
CA PHE A 27 0.89 -16.27 -24.23
C PHE A 27 1.29 -16.08 -22.77
N LEU A 28 2.44 -15.46 -22.51
CA LEU A 28 2.88 -15.12 -21.13
C LEU A 28 1.90 -14.15 -20.47
N MET A 29 1.37 -13.16 -21.18
CA MET A 29 0.36 -12.23 -20.66
C MET A 29 -0.94 -12.94 -20.30
N GLU A 30 -1.42 -13.84 -21.16
CA GLU A 30 -2.64 -14.64 -20.89
C GLU A 30 -2.42 -15.63 -19.74
N LEU A 31 -1.24 -16.25 -19.63
CA LEU A 31 -0.87 -17.12 -18.52
C LEU A 31 -0.87 -16.35 -17.19
N LEU A 32 -0.32 -15.13 -17.19
CA LEU A 32 -0.29 -14.26 -16.03
C LEU A 32 -1.69 -13.87 -15.57
N HIS A 33 -2.55 -13.49 -16.52
CA HIS A 33 -3.94 -13.13 -16.27
C HIS A 33 -4.73 -14.31 -15.67
N TRP A 34 -4.65 -15.48 -16.32
CA TRP A 34 -5.28 -16.70 -15.82
C TRP A 34 -4.78 -17.07 -14.42
N PHE A 35 -3.47 -16.97 -14.18
CA PHE A 35 -2.88 -17.31 -12.87
C PHE A 35 -3.47 -16.46 -11.76
N LYS A 36 -3.60 -15.15 -11.98
CA LYS A 36 -4.12 -14.22 -10.98
C LYS A 36 -5.63 -14.36 -10.74
N TYR A 37 -6.41 -14.50 -11.78
CA TYR A 37 -7.87 -14.37 -11.66
C TYR A 37 -8.61 -15.70 -11.58
N ASP A 38 -8.02 -16.78 -12.09
CA ASP A 38 -8.71 -18.07 -12.19
C ASP A 38 -8.03 -19.20 -11.43
N PHE A 39 -6.72 -19.10 -11.15
CA PHE A 39 -5.97 -20.24 -10.64
C PHE A 39 -5.49 -20.10 -9.20
N PHE A 40 -4.92 -18.96 -8.79
CA PHE A 40 -4.27 -18.81 -7.49
C PHE A 40 -4.90 -17.70 -6.67
N GLN A 41 -5.05 -17.89 -5.35
CA GLN A 41 -5.73 -16.95 -4.46
C GLN A 41 -4.77 -16.30 -3.47
N TRP A 42 -4.94 -14.99 -3.27
CA TRP A 42 -4.24 -14.25 -2.22
C TRP A 42 -4.94 -14.45 -0.88
N ILE A 43 -4.14 -14.76 0.16
CA ILE A 43 -4.64 -14.95 1.53
C ILE A 43 -3.89 -14.00 2.47
N ASP A 44 -4.58 -12.99 2.98
CA ASP A 44 -4.08 -12.12 4.06
C ASP A 44 -4.13 -12.84 5.40
N SER A 45 -5.28 -13.44 5.70
CA SER A 45 -5.53 -14.28 6.87
C SER A 45 -6.47 -15.42 6.49
N PRO A 46 -6.23 -16.65 6.92
CA PRO A 46 -7.13 -17.75 6.63
C PRO A 46 -8.46 -17.56 7.35
N LEU A 47 -9.54 -18.07 6.76
CA LEU A 47 -10.83 -18.16 7.44
C LEU A 47 -10.78 -19.30 8.48
N CYS A 48 -11.55 -19.13 9.55
CA CYS A 48 -11.67 -20.12 10.61
C CYS A 48 -12.17 -21.47 10.07
N THR A 49 -11.46 -22.55 10.37
CA THR A 49 -11.84 -23.90 9.97
C THR A 49 -13.12 -24.39 10.64
N SER A 50 -13.53 -23.80 11.78
CA SER A 50 -14.70 -24.21 12.55
C SER A 50 -15.97 -23.42 12.22
N CYS A 51 -15.87 -22.11 11.94
CA CYS A 51 -17.05 -21.26 11.75
C CYS A 51 -16.95 -20.34 10.49
N SER A 52 -15.88 -20.47 9.69
CA SER A 52 -15.63 -19.70 8.47
C SER A 52 -15.58 -18.17 8.65
N MET A 53 -15.40 -17.70 9.89
CA MET A 53 -15.25 -16.28 10.20
C MET A 53 -13.77 -15.86 10.13
N GLU A 54 -13.52 -14.56 10.10
CA GLU A 54 -12.16 -13.98 10.04
C GLU A 54 -11.30 -14.38 11.24
N CYS A 55 -10.05 -14.69 10.97
CA CYS A 55 -9.03 -14.95 11.97
C CYS A 55 -7.99 -13.84 12.01
N SER A 56 -7.44 -13.59 13.19
CA SER A 56 -6.30 -12.69 13.40
C SER A 56 -5.03 -13.47 13.62
N TYR A 57 -3.90 -12.95 13.10
CA TYR A 57 -2.58 -13.53 13.35
C TYR A 57 -2.27 -13.53 14.84
N GLU A 58 -1.80 -14.66 15.35
CA GLU A 58 -1.44 -14.82 16.76
C GLU A 58 0.08 -15.07 16.94
N SER A 59 0.62 -16.04 16.21
CA SER A 59 2.02 -16.46 16.35
C SER A 59 2.54 -17.20 15.13
N VAL A 60 3.82 -17.57 15.16
CA VAL A 60 4.44 -18.45 14.18
C VAL A 60 5.13 -19.62 14.91
N ARG A 61 5.07 -20.81 14.34
CA ARG A 61 5.80 -21.97 14.83
C ARG A 61 6.59 -22.67 13.71
N PRO A 62 7.68 -23.40 14.05
CA PRO A 62 8.38 -24.24 13.10
C PRO A 62 7.47 -25.31 12.50
N SER A 63 7.75 -25.73 11.27
CA SER A 63 7.11 -26.87 10.63
C SER A 63 8.00 -28.09 10.72
N SER A 64 7.40 -29.26 10.93
CA SER A 64 8.07 -30.56 10.76
C SER A 64 8.06 -31.05 9.30
N ASP A 65 7.21 -30.44 8.45
CA ASP A 65 7.14 -30.74 7.02
C ASP A 65 8.28 -29.98 6.28
N PRO A 66 9.23 -30.70 5.63
CA PRO A 66 10.31 -30.06 4.88
C PRO A 66 9.83 -29.23 3.69
N LYS A 67 8.59 -29.40 3.22
CA LYS A 67 7.96 -28.62 2.16
C LYS A 67 7.41 -27.27 2.65
N CYS A 68 7.39 -27.06 3.96
CA CYS A 68 6.82 -25.89 4.62
C CYS A 68 7.88 -25.16 5.46
N SER A 69 8.11 -23.87 5.22
CA SER A 69 9.11 -23.10 5.95
C SER A 69 8.72 -22.80 7.40
N ARG A 70 7.44 -22.56 7.63
CA ARG A 70 6.85 -22.24 8.94
C ARG A 70 5.33 -22.38 8.88
N ILE A 71 4.70 -22.42 10.05
CA ILE A 71 3.25 -22.41 10.19
C ILE A 71 2.85 -21.12 10.92
N GLU A 72 2.01 -20.29 10.29
CA GLU A 72 1.37 -19.16 10.95
C GLU A 72 0.13 -19.65 11.69
N VAL A 73 0.00 -19.26 12.94
CA VAL A 73 -1.13 -19.61 13.82
C VAL A 73 -2.05 -18.41 13.88
N HIS A 74 -3.30 -18.63 13.56
CA HIS A 74 -4.35 -17.60 13.55
C HIS A 74 -5.46 -17.99 14.50
N ARG A 75 -6.01 -17.02 15.23
CA ARG A 75 -7.13 -17.22 16.15
C ARG A 75 -8.40 -16.60 15.57
N CYS A 76 -9.47 -17.36 15.57
CA CYS A 76 -10.78 -16.86 15.13
C CYS A 76 -11.29 -15.73 16.05
N ASN A 77 -11.73 -14.64 15.45
CA ASN A 77 -12.26 -13.48 16.18
C ASN A 77 -13.63 -13.74 16.81
N THR A 78 -14.34 -14.79 16.37
CA THR A 78 -15.71 -15.12 16.81
C THR A 78 -15.75 -16.30 17.78
N CYS A 79 -15.16 -17.45 17.40
CA CYS A 79 -15.25 -18.68 18.19
C CYS A 79 -13.97 -19.04 18.96
N ASN A 80 -12.90 -18.23 18.83
CA ASN A 80 -11.59 -18.44 19.44
C ASN A 80 -10.85 -19.72 19.00
N ALA A 81 -11.36 -20.46 18.00
CA ALA A 81 -10.68 -21.63 17.45
C ALA A 81 -9.35 -21.23 16.76
N ILE A 82 -8.38 -22.13 16.81
CA ILE A 82 -7.10 -21.94 16.14
C ILE A 82 -7.20 -22.47 14.71
N THR A 83 -6.70 -21.70 13.76
CA THR A 83 -6.55 -22.06 12.36
C THR A 83 -5.08 -21.90 11.97
N GLU A 84 -4.50 -22.92 11.39
CA GLU A 84 -3.10 -22.92 10.94
C GLU A 84 -3.00 -22.57 9.47
N PHE A 85 -2.01 -21.75 9.13
CA PHE A 85 -1.69 -21.40 7.76
C PHE A 85 -0.23 -21.78 7.45
N PRO A 86 0.01 -22.98 6.88
CA PRO A 86 1.34 -23.42 6.48
C PRO A 86 1.89 -22.57 5.33
N ARG A 87 3.12 -22.09 5.46
CA ARG A 87 3.83 -21.34 4.43
C ARG A 87 4.72 -22.30 3.62
N TYR A 88 4.14 -22.85 2.56
CA TYR A 88 4.81 -23.83 1.71
C TYR A 88 5.86 -23.19 0.81
N THR A 89 7.04 -23.82 0.76
CA THR A 89 8.14 -23.45 -0.16
C THR A 89 8.26 -24.41 -1.34
N ASP A 90 7.65 -25.59 -1.25
CA ASP A 90 7.60 -26.55 -2.35
C ASP A 90 6.45 -26.19 -3.31
N PRO A 91 6.75 -25.83 -4.57
CA PRO A 91 5.74 -25.43 -5.52
C PRO A 91 4.80 -26.56 -5.97
N GLU A 92 5.17 -27.83 -5.76
CA GLU A 92 4.29 -28.97 -6.01
C GLU A 92 3.05 -28.92 -5.11
N VAL A 93 3.24 -28.61 -3.83
CA VAL A 93 2.13 -28.46 -2.88
C VAL A 93 1.23 -27.28 -3.27
N LEU A 94 1.82 -26.21 -3.82
CA LEU A 94 1.09 -25.03 -4.24
C LEU A 94 0.18 -25.27 -5.45
N LEU A 95 0.48 -26.27 -6.29
CA LEU A 95 -0.43 -26.71 -7.38
C LEU A 95 -1.78 -27.19 -6.85
N THR A 96 -1.80 -27.73 -5.64
CA THR A 96 -3.01 -28.26 -4.99
C THR A 96 -3.67 -27.22 -4.09
N SER A 97 -2.89 -26.57 -3.22
CA SER A 97 -3.41 -25.59 -2.25
C SER A 97 -3.91 -24.29 -2.93
N ARG A 98 -3.29 -23.90 -4.02
CA ARG A 98 -3.65 -22.74 -4.87
C ARG A 98 -3.87 -21.43 -4.10
N CYS A 99 -3.17 -21.25 -3.01
CA CYS A 99 -3.29 -20.05 -2.19
C CYS A 99 -1.99 -19.70 -1.48
N GLY A 100 -1.80 -18.42 -1.18
CA GLY A 100 -0.62 -17.93 -0.49
C GLY A 100 -0.46 -16.42 -0.62
N ARG A 101 0.75 -15.94 -0.29
CA ARG A 101 1.16 -14.55 -0.49
C ARG A 101 2.26 -14.47 -1.55
N CYS A 102 2.95 -13.35 -1.67
CA CYS A 102 3.90 -13.08 -2.77
C CYS A 102 4.94 -14.18 -2.97
N GLY A 103 5.45 -14.80 -1.88
CA GLY A 103 6.43 -15.90 -1.98
C GLY A 103 5.88 -17.12 -2.69
N GLU A 104 4.72 -17.60 -2.28
CA GLU A 104 4.04 -18.74 -2.87
C GLU A 104 3.61 -18.41 -4.32
N TRP A 105 3.08 -17.21 -4.56
CA TRP A 105 2.68 -16.74 -5.89
C TRP A 105 3.84 -16.77 -6.89
N ALA A 106 4.94 -16.11 -6.55
CA ALA A 106 6.10 -16.01 -7.43
C ALA A 106 6.77 -17.37 -7.66
N ASN A 107 6.87 -18.20 -6.61
CA ASN A 107 7.49 -19.53 -6.69
C ASN A 107 6.73 -20.44 -7.66
N LEU A 108 5.41 -20.54 -7.48
CA LEU A 108 4.58 -21.37 -8.36
C LEU A 108 4.52 -20.82 -9.79
N PHE A 109 4.37 -19.51 -9.97
CA PHE A 109 4.34 -18.93 -11.31
C PHE A 109 5.66 -19.14 -12.06
N THR A 110 6.80 -19.03 -11.36
CA THR A 110 8.11 -19.35 -11.93
C THR A 110 8.19 -20.82 -12.38
N LEU A 111 7.67 -21.77 -11.58
CA LEU A 111 7.60 -23.18 -11.98
C LEU A 111 6.76 -23.35 -13.25
N LEU A 112 5.57 -22.76 -13.31
CA LEU A 112 4.68 -22.85 -14.49
C LEU A 112 5.38 -22.30 -15.73
N CYS A 113 6.00 -21.13 -15.67
CA CYS A 113 6.79 -20.58 -16.78
C CYS A 113 7.86 -21.57 -17.25
N ARG A 114 8.61 -22.15 -16.30
CA ARG A 114 9.66 -23.12 -16.65
C ARG A 114 9.11 -24.41 -17.25
N SER A 115 7.96 -24.93 -16.78
CA SER A 115 7.32 -26.11 -17.33
C SER A 115 6.83 -25.89 -18.76
N LEU A 116 6.55 -24.63 -19.12
CA LEU A 116 6.18 -24.18 -20.48
C LEU A 116 7.40 -23.80 -21.34
N ASN A 117 8.61 -24.19 -20.92
CA ASN A 117 9.89 -23.97 -21.60
C ASN A 117 10.34 -22.49 -21.67
N TYR A 118 9.79 -21.61 -20.85
CA TYR A 118 10.41 -20.29 -20.66
C TYR A 118 11.70 -20.40 -19.84
N ASP A 119 12.71 -19.64 -20.18
CA ASP A 119 13.77 -19.31 -19.25
C ASP A 119 13.19 -18.34 -18.22
N ALA A 120 12.91 -18.82 -17.02
CA ALA A 120 12.34 -18.03 -15.94
C ALA A 120 13.17 -18.16 -14.66
N ARG A 121 13.14 -17.13 -13.83
CA ARG A 121 13.83 -17.06 -12.55
C ARG A 121 12.97 -16.38 -11.49
N LEU A 122 13.10 -16.85 -10.25
CA LEU A 122 12.49 -16.24 -9.08
C LEU A 122 13.32 -15.04 -8.65
N VAL A 123 12.68 -13.92 -8.36
CA VAL A 123 13.32 -12.69 -7.90
C VAL A 123 12.89 -12.39 -6.48
N TYR A 124 13.86 -12.14 -5.62
CA TYR A 124 13.68 -11.83 -4.21
C TYR A 124 14.21 -10.44 -3.88
N ASP A 125 13.34 -9.57 -3.43
CA ASP A 125 13.67 -8.29 -2.82
C ASP A 125 13.74 -8.45 -1.30
N VAL A 126 14.89 -8.14 -0.72
CA VAL A 126 15.12 -8.24 0.73
C VAL A 126 14.24 -7.31 1.56
N THR A 127 13.56 -6.35 0.92
CA THR A 127 12.55 -5.49 1.56
C THR A 127 11.14 -6.10 1.52
N ASP A 128 11.07 -7.43 1.40
CA ASP A 128 9.87 -8.26 1.53
C ASP A 128 8.91 -8.19 0.32
N HIS A 129 9.41 -8.63 -0.84
CA HIS A 129 8.57 -8.99 -1.98
C HIS A 129 9.25 -10.00 -2.90
N LEU A 130 8.46 -10.81 -3.61
CA LEU A 130 8.94 -11.77 -4.60
C LEU A 130 8.11 -11.68 -5.87
N TRP A 131 8.79 -11.88 -7.01
CA TRP A 131 8.18 -11.95 -8.34
C TRP A 131 8.97 -12.85 -9.28
N THR A 132 8.62 -12.87 -10.53
CA THR A 132 9.25 -13.67 -11.59
C THR A 132 9.90 -12.76 -12.63
N GLU A 133 11.01 -13.17 -13.19
CA GLU A 133 11.53 -12.65 -14.45
C GLU A 133 11.53 -13.76 -15.51
N VAL A 134 11.16 -13.42 -16.73
CA VAL A 134 11.11 -14.31 -17.89
C VAL A 134 11.99 -13.73 -18.99
N TRP A 135 12.83 -14.58 -19.61
CA TRP A 135 13.65 -14.16 -20.73
C TRP A 135 12.79 -14.10 -21.99
N SER A 136 12.62 -12.92 -22.54
CA SER A 136 12.04 -12.73 -23.87
C SER A 136 13.11 -12.93 -24.94
N VAL A 137 12.89 -13.87 -25.85
CA VAL A 137 13.77 -14.11 -26.99
C VAL A 137 13.62 -12.98 -28.01
N THR A 138 12.44 -12.43 -28.14
CA THR A 138 12.11 -11.33 -29.06
C THR A 138 12.82 -10.04 -28.63
N GLU A 139 12.64 -9.66 -27.36
CA GLU A 139 13.24 -8.46 -26.78
C GLU A 139 14.73 -8.67 -26.43
N ASN A 140 15.19 -9.92 -26.39
CA ASN A 140 16.55 -10.31 -26.04
C ASN A 140 16.99 -9.76 -24.68
N ARG A 141 16.07 -9.74 -23.70
CA ARG A 141 16.26 -9.27 -22.32
C ARG A 141 15.34 -9.98 -21.33
N TRP A 142 15.63 -9.83 -20.05
CA TRP A 142 14.73 -10.26 -19.00
C TRP A 142 13.55 -9.29 -18.88
N ILE A 143 12.34 -9.85 -18.84
CA ILE A 143 11.08 -9.14 -18.64
C ILE A 143 10.65 -9.36 -17.20
N HIS A 144 10.34 -8.27 -16.51
CA HIS A 144 9.72 -8.29 -15.20
C HIS A 144 8.28 -8.80 -15.30
N VAL A 145 7.89 -9.74 -14.41
CA VAL A 145 6.55 -10.32 -14.35
C VAL A 145 6.14 -10.47 -12.89
N ASP A 146 5.17 -9.67 -12.43
CA ASP A 146 4.62 -9.80 -11.08
C ASP A 146 3.27 -10.52 -11.11
N PRO A 147 3.21 -11.79 -10.69
CA PRO A 147 1.96 -12.56 -10.72
C PRO A 147 0.95 -12.07 -9.69
N CYS A 148 1.39 -11.46 -8.58
CA CYS A 148 0.48 -10.90 -7.58
C CYS A 148 -0.31 -9.73 -8.13
N GLU A 149 0.32 -8.89 -8.95
CA GLU A 149 -0.26 -7.66 -9.46
C GLU A 149 -0.82 -7.79 -10.88
N ASN A 150 -0.57 -8.90 -11.59
CA ASN A 150 -0.85 -9.07 -13.02
C ASN A 150 -0.19 -7.96 -13.86
N ILE A 151 1.10 -7.72 -13.58
CA ILE A 151 1.88 -6.67 -14.23
C ILE A 151 3.07 -7.30 -14.94
N ILE A 152 3.31 -6.84 -16.16
CA ILE A 152 4.45 -7.23 -16.99
C ILE A 152 5.24 -5.99 -17.39
N ASP A 153 6.57 -6.11 -17.39
CA ASP A 153 7.55 -5.13 -17.88
C ASP A 153 7.46 -3.73 -17.23
N GLN A 154 7.17 -3.68 -15.94
CA GLN A 154 7.19 -2.45 -15.15
C GLN A 154 8.13 -2.54 -13.95
N PRO A 155 9.44 -2.70 -14.14
CA PRO A 155 10.37 -2.95 -13.04
C PRO A 155 10.46 -1.78 -12.04
N LEU A 156 10.19 -0.55 -12.45
CA LEU A 156 10.25 0.63 -11.57
C LEU A 156 8.99 0.80 -10.68
N MET A 157 7.98 -0.05 -10.83
CA MET A 157 6.76 0.05 -10.02
C MET A 157 7.03 -0.03 -8.52
N TYR A 158 8.03 -0.79 -8.10
CA TYR A 158 8.36 -0.94 -6.68
C TYR A 158 8.97 0.31 -6.08
N GLU A 159 9.88 0.96 -6.81
CA GLU A 159 10.50 2.21 -6.38
C GLU A 159 9.53 3.39 -6.47
N ARG A 160 8.82 3.54 -7.60
CA ARG A 160 8.00 4.71 -7.92
C ARG A 160 6.53 4.56 -7.52
N GLY A 161 5.91 3.42 -7.80
CA GLY A 161 4.50 3.17 -7.47
C GLY A 161 4.28 2.75 -6.01
N TRP A 162 5.19 1.96 -5.44
CA TRP A 162 5.10 1.47 -4.06
C TRP A 162 6.00 2.22 -3.09
N HIS A 163 6.82 3.15 -3.57
CA HIS A 163 7.76 3.95 -2.78
C HIS A 163 8.71 3.11 -1.90
N LYS A 164 9.04 1.89 -2.35
CA LYS A 164 9.92 0.98 -1.61
C LYS A 164 11.36 1.50 -1.57
N LYS A 165 11.96 1.40 -0.40
CA LYS A 165 13.38 1.73 -0.18
C LYS A 165 14.25 0.51 -0.51
N LEU A 166 14.42 0.24 -1.80
CA LEU A 166 15.15 -0.91 -2.31
C LEU A 166 16.62 -0.92 -1.86
N SER A 167 17.19 -2.11 -1.71
CA SER A 167 18.61 -2.31 -1.37
C SER A 167 19.24 -3.47 -2.13
N TYR A 168 18.81 -4.72 -1.90
CA TYR A 168 19.28 -5.91 -2.61
C TYR A 168 18.11 -6.61 -3.26
N ILE A 169 18.23 -6.88 -4.58
CA ILE A 169 17.28 -7.69 -5.34
C ILE A 169 18.05 -8.79 -6.05
N LEU A 170 17.80 -10.03 -5.67
CA LEU A 170 18.53 -11.19 -6.15
C LEU A 170 17.63 -12.09 -6.97
N ALA A 171 18.06 -12.44 -8.18
CA ALA A 171 17.34 -13.34 -9.06
C ALA A 171 17.98 -14.72 -9.07
N TYR A 172 17.15 -15.76 -8.94
CA TYR A 172 17.57 -17.15 -8.81
C TYR A 172 16.99 -17.99 -9.95
N SER A 173 17.86 -18.69 -10.66
CA SER A 173 17.46 -19.66 -11.66
C SER A 173 18.21 -21.00 -11.50
N ARG A 174 17.87 -21.97 -12.35
CA ARG A 174 18.66 -23.18 -12.48
C ARG A 174 20.11 -22.88 -12.87
N ASP A 175 20.29 -21.87 -13.72
CA ASP A 175 21.57 -21.56 -14.39
C ASP A 175 22.45 -20.59 -13.61
N GLU A 176 21.83 -19.67 -12.88
CA GLU A 176 22.53 -18.53 -12.29
C GLU A 176 21.81 -17.93 -11.08
N VAL A 177 22.61 -17.25 -10.25
CA VAL A 177 22.15 -16.27 -9.26
C VAL A 177 22.76 -14.92 -9.63
N GLN A 178 21.95 -13.88 -9.68
CA GLN A 178 22.38 -12.55 -10.12
C GLN A 178 21.81 -11.47 -9.22
N ASP A 179 22.62 -10.46 -8.89
CA ASP A 179 22.13 -9.20 -8.36
C ASP A 179 21.53 -8.38 -9.51
N VAL A 180 20.23 -8.15 -9.43
CA VAL A 180 19.45 -7.44 -10.45
C VAL A 180 18.89 -6.12 -9.96
N THR A 181 19.35 -5.65 -8.79
CA THR A 181 18.89 -4.43 -8.14
C THR A 181 18.84 -3.25 -9.11
N TRP A 182 19.82 -3.12 -9.98
CA TRP A 182 19.97 -2.00 -10.89
C TRP A 182 18.90 -1.93 -12.00
N ARG A 183 18.18 -3.01 -12.25
CA ARG A 183 17.00 -3.00 -13.12
C ARG A 183 15.82 -2.29 -12.48
N TYR A 184 15.72 -2.34 -11.16
CA TYR A 184 14.55 -1.94 -10.38
C TYR A 184 14.65 -0.54 -9.76
N THR A 185 15.74 0.16 -9.99
CA THR A 185 15.98 1.51 -9.47
C THR A 185 16.54 2.47 -10.51
N ARG A 186 16.26 3.74 -10.33
CA ARG A 186 16.96 4.86 -10.99
C ARG A 186 17.77 5.70 -10.01
N ASN A 187 17.62 5.43 -8.71
CA ASN A 187 18.33 6.15 -7.66
C ASN A 187 19.46 5.30 -7.08
N GLN A 188 20.54 5.15 -7.85
CA GLN A 188 21.71 4.33 -7.47
C GLN A 188 22.38 4.82 -6.19
N ILE A 189 22.46 6.13 -5.97
CA ILE A 189 23.13 6.73 -4.81
C ILE A 189 22.42 6.31 -3.52
N ASP A 190 21.10 6.46 -3.47
CA ASP A 190 20.31 6.11 -2.29
C ASP A 190 20.27 4.59 -2.07
N VAL A 191 20.23 3.80 -3.14
CA VAL A 191 20.29 2.34 -3.03
C VAL A 191 21.63 1.91 -2.45
N MET A 192 22.76 2.43 -2.95
CA MET A 192 24.09 2.15 -2.39
C MET A 192 24.20 2.53 -0.92
N ALA A 193 23.65 3.67 -0.52
CA ALA A 193 23.62 4.09 0.89
C ALA A 193 22.88 3.12 1.82
N ARG A 194 21.91 2.36 1.30
CA ARG A 194 21.12 1.35 2.04
C ARG A 194 21.74 -0.05 2.02
N ARG A 195 22.70 -0.33 1.16
CA ARG A 195 23.38 -1.63 1.02
C ARG A 195 24.45 -1.80 2.10
N LYS A 196 24.04 -2.23 3.30
CA LYS A 196 24.90 -2.34 4.50
C LYS A 196 24.99 -3.75 5.08
N LYS A 197 24.35 -4.76 4.44
CA LYS A 197 24.35 -6.14 4.96
C LYS A 197 25.67 -6.87 4.71
N CYS A 198 26.37 -6.54 3.62
CA CYS A 198 27.71 -7.05 3.28
C CYS A 198 28.42 -6.04 2.38
N SER A 199 29.74 -6.19 2.18
CA SER A 199 30.46 -5.44 1.15
C SER A 199 30.06 -5.93 -0.25
N GLU A 200 30.16 -5.06 -1.25
CA GLU A 200 29.88 -5.42 -2.67
C GLU A 200 30.83 -6.52 -3.16
N GLU A 201 32.09 -6.50 -2.72
CA GLU A 201 33.08 -7.53 -3.02
C GLU A 201 32.64 -8.92 -2.51
N ASN A 202 32.27 -9.02 -1.23
CA ASN A 202 31.79 -10.28 -0.64
C ASN A 202 30.51 -10.80 -1.34
N LEU A 203 29.61 -9.88 -1.74
CA LEU A 203 28.44 -10.27 -2.50
C LEU A 203 28.81 -10.83 -3.86
N LEU A 204 29.74 -10.19 -4.58
CA LEU A 204 30.21 -10.63 -5.88
C LEU A 204 30.87 -12.01 -5.80
N ASP A 205 31.76 -12.23 -4.84
CA ASP A 205 32.43 -13.51 -4.61
C ASP A 205 31.43 -14.63 -4.30
N LEU A 206 30.42 -14.34 -3.47
CA LEU A 206 29.35 -15.28 -3.18
C LEU A 206 28.55 -15.65 -4.44
N LEU A 207 28.15 -14.64 -5.23
CA LEU A 207 27.40 -14.87 -6.47
C LEU A 207 28.22 -15.68 -7.47
N GLN A 208 29.52 -15.40 -7.60
CA GLN A 208 30.43 -16.15 -8.47
C GLN A 208 30.50 -17.62 -8.02
N THR A 209 30.77 -17.88 -6.74
CA THR A 209 30.83 -19.22 -6.16
C THR A 209 29.56 -20.02 -6.40
N LEU A 210 28.39 -19.39 -6.18
CA LEU A 210 27.10 -20.02 -6.40
C LEU A 210 26.83 -20.33 -7.88
N ASN A 211 27.29 -19.49 -8.79
CA ASN A 211 27.16 -19.70 -10.23
C ASN A 211 28.09 -20.81 -10.73
N GLU A 212 29.34 -20.85 -10.27
CA GLU A 212 30.29 -21.92 -10.58
C GLU A 212 29.75 -23.29 -10.12
N LYS A 213 29.23 -23.36 -8.91
CA LYS A 213 28.61 -24.59 -8.38
C LYS A 213 27.46 -25.09 -9.27
N ARG A 214 26.60 -24.20 -9.80
CA ARG A 214 25.50 -24.56 -10.69
C ARG A 214 25.97 -25.02 -12.06
N GLN A 215 26.99 -24.36 -12.63
CA GLN A 215 27.44 -24.54 -14.01
C GLN A 215 28.54 -25.59 -14.18
N ASN A 216 29.10 -26.09 -13.09
CA ASN A 216 30.10 -27.15 -13.11
C ASN A 216 29.52 -28.56 -12.87
N SER A 217 28.18 -28.73 -12.84
CA SER A 217 27.58 -30.04 -12.76
C SER A 217 27.78 -30.80 -14.05
N VAL A 218 27.98 -32.16 -13.94
CA VAL A 218 28.21 -33.04 -15.09
C VAL A 218 27.07 -32.99 -16.13
N SER A 219 25.89 -32.66 -15.70
CA SER A 219 24.69 -32.56 -16.57
C SER A 219 24.56 -31.21 -17.26
N TYR A 220 25.45 -30.22 -16.99
CA TYR A 220 25.35 -28.88 -17.54
C TYR A 220 26.15 -28.78 -18.83
N SER A 221 25.44 -28.66 -19.98
CA SER A 221 26.10 -28.67 -21.29
C SER A 221 26.92 -27.41 -21.54
N MET A 222 28.02 -27.55 -22.29
CA MET A 222 28.87 -26.43 -22.68
C MET A 222 28.10 -25.40 -23.52
N ALA A 223 27.19 -25.85 -24.39
CA ALA A 223 26.34 -24.97 -25.20
C ALA A 223 25.44 -24.11 -24.30
N ARG A 224 24.82 -24.70 -23.25
CA ARG A 224 24.03 -23.95 -22.30
C ARG A 224 24.88 -22.94 -21.52
N LYS A 225 26.08 -23.33 -21.11
CA LYS A 225 27.03 -22.43 -20.42
C LYS A 225 27.36 -21.19 -21.26
N GLN A 226 27.68 -21.39 -22.53
CA GLN A 226 27.97 -20.30 -23.46
C GLN A 226 26.76 -19.37 -23.68
N TYR A 227 25.57 -19.96 -23.81
CA TYR A 227 24.32 -19.21 -23.94
C TYR A 227 24.07 -18.33 -22.70
N VAL A 228 24.20 -18.89 -21.50
CA VAL A 228 24.00 -18.16 -20.24
C VAL A 228 25.02 -17.03 -20.06
N ILE A 229 26.30 -17.27 -20.40
CA ILE A 229 27.33 -16.24 -20.35
C ILE A 229 26.97 -15.06 -21.28
N LYS A 230 26.59 -15.33 -22.53
CA LYS A 230 26.17 -14.29 -23.49
C LYS A 230 24.97 -13.51 -22.97
N ARG A 231 23.98 -14.20 -22.40
CA ARG A 231 22.79 -13.60 -21.80
C ARG A 231 23.14 -12.67 -20.64
N ARG A 232 24.02 -13.12 -19.72
CA ARG A 232 24.50 -12.31 -18.59
C ARG A 232 25.25 -11.06 -19.05
N LEU A 233 26.11 -11.16 -20.05
CA LEU A 233 26.81 -9.98 -20.58
C LEU A 233 25.82 -8.94 -21.13
N ARG A 234 24.80 -9.37 -21.87
CA ARG A 234 23.75 -8.48 -22.37
C ARG A 234 22.95 -7.86 -21.21
N GLU A 235 22.63 -8.63 -20.22
CA GLU A 235 21.93 -8.16 -19.01
C GLU A 235 22.73 -7.08 -18.29
N LEU A 236 24.03 -7.30 -18.07
CA LEU A 236 24.91 -6.32 -17.42
C LEU A 236 24.99 -5.03 -18.23
N VAL A 237 25.16 -5.12 -19.55
CA VAL A 237 25.13 -3.93 -20.44
C VAL A 237 23.79 -3.22 -20.35
N GLY A 238 22.67 -3.97 -20.33
CA GLY A 238 21.32 -3.40 -20.18
C GLY A 238 21.13 -2.70 -18.84
N MET A 239 21.70 -3.20 -17.74
CA MET A 239 21.65 -2.55 -16.43
C MET A 239 22.55 -1.31 -16.31
N LEU A 240 23.60 -1.20 -17.12
CA LEU A 240 24.48 -0.02 -17.18
C LEU A 240 23.95 1.08 -18.10
N ASN A 241 23.32 0.70 -19.21
CA ASN A 241 22.87 1.61 -20.27
C ASN A 241 21.36 1.90 -20.17
N PHE A 242 20.88 2.25 -18.98
CA PHE A 242 19.50 2.74 -18.90
C PHE A 242 19.40 4.07 -19.67
N PRO A 243 18.43 4.20 -20.60
CA PRO A 243 18.13 5.50 -21.17
C PRO A 243 17.85 6.47 -20.01
N ASN A 244 18.48 7.64 -20.05
CA ASN A 244 18.14 8.75 -19.17
C ASN A 244 16.66 9.06 -19.39
N ILE A 245 15.79 8.44 -18.62
CA ILE A 245 14.38 8.83 -18.58
C ILE A 245 14.40 10.22 -17.95
N PRO A 246 13.91 11.26 -18.63
CA PRO A 246 13.87 12.60 -18.07
C PRO A 246 13.19 12.54 -16.70
N ASN A 247 13.69 13.30 -15.72
CA ASN A 247 13.11 13.41 -14.38
C ASN A 247 11.63 13.87 -14.38
N ASN A 248 11.10 14.26 -15.53
CA ASN A 248 9.71 14.66 -15.78
C ASN A 248 8.81 13.50 -16.27
N TYR A 249 9.28 12.25 -16.22
CA TYR A 249 8.37 11.13 -16.46
C TYR A 249 7.38 11.08 -15.29
N ASP A 250 6.13 11.32 -15.63
CA ASP A 250 5.01 11.44 -14.70
C ASP A 250 4.95 10.19 -13.80
N ASP A 251 5.27 10.32 -12.50
CA ASP A 251 5.22 9.25 -11.52
C ASP A 251 3.79 8.68 -11.36
N ASN A 252 2.78 9.39 -11.90
CA ASN A 252 1.37 8.98 -11.91
C ASN A 252 1.07 7.75 -12.79
N ASN A 253 2.02 7.24 -13.57
CA ASN A 253 1.82 6.08 -14.44
C ASN A 253 2.10 4.72 -13.76
N TYR A 254 2.69 4.70 -12.56
CA TYR A 254 2.95 3.47 -11.83
C TYR A 254 1.83 3.15 -10.86
N ARG A 255 1.28 1.94 -10.95
CA ARG A 255 0.18 1.50 -10.09
C ARG A 255 0.68 1.24 -8.67
N GLU A 256 -0.17 1.60 -7.70
CA GLU A 256 -0.04 1.15 -6.32
C GLU A 256 -0.14 -0.37 -6.21
N ARG A 257 0.33 -0.90 -5.09
CA ARG A 257 0.12 -2.31 -4.74
C ARG A 257 -1.36 -2.60 -4.58
N THR A 258 -1.85 -3.68 -5.21
CA THR A 258 -3.26 -4.10 -5.09
C THR A 258 -3.45 -5.26 -4.13
N THR A 259 -2.43 -6.11 -3.95
CA THR A 259 -2.47 -7.29 -3.08
C THR A 259 -2.18 -6.96 -1.62
N GLY A 260 -2.86 -7.63 -0.72
CA GLY A 260 -2.81 -7.38 0.72
C GLY A 260 -3.90 -6.42 1.19
N SER A 261 -4.22 -6.46 2.49
CA SER A 261 -5.21 -5.54 3.05
C SER A 261 -4.76 -4.08 2.91
N TYR A 262 -5.71 -3.17 2.74
CA TYR A 262 -5.41 -1.74 2.59
C TYR A 262 -4.59 -1.20 3.76
N ALA A 263 -4.95 -1.57 5.00
CA ALA A 263 -4.23 -1.16 6.20
C ALA A 263 -2.76 -1.65 6.22
N TRP A 264 -2.52 -2.88 5.76
CA TRP A 264 -1.19 -3.45 5.66
C TRP A 264 -0.34 -2.74 4.59
N ARG A 265 -0.92 -2.44 3.41
CA ARG A 265 -0.24 -1.68 2.33
C ARG A 265 0.08 -0.25 2.76
N MET A 266 -0.86 0.42 3.43
CA MET A 266 -0.66 1.77 3.98
C MET A 266 0.43 1.81 5.04
N ALA A 267 0.46 0.84 5.97
CA ALA A 267 1.50 0.76 6.99
C ALA A 267 2.91 0.66 6.39
N ARG A 268 3.03 0.09 5.19
CA ARG A 268 4.28 -0.07 4.44
C ARG A 268 4.60 1.09 3.51
N GLY A 269 3.66 2.03 3.33
CA GLY A 269 3.77 3.13 2.37
C GLY A 269 3.70 2.68 0.90
N GLU A 270 3.13 1.51 0.63
CA GLU A 270 3.01 0.89 -0.70
C GLU A 270 1.71 1.27 -1.43
N VAL A 271 1.10 2.38 -1.03
CA VAL A 271 -0.13 2.97 -1.61
C VAL A 271 0.18 4.42 -1.98
N ASP A 272 -0.37 4.88 -3.09
CA ASP A 272 -0.20 6.27 -3.51
C ASP A 272 -0.80 7.21 -2.46
N GLN A 273 0.07 8.03 -1.86
CA GLN A 273 -0.31 9.01 -0.85
C GLN A 273 -0.99 10.25 -1.48
N HIS A 274 -0.90 10.41 -2.80
CA HIS A 274 -1.43 11.57 -3.52
C HIS A 274 -2.84 11.35 -4.09
N ASN A 275 -3.35 10.11 -4.12
CA ASN A 275 -4.63 9.77 -4.75
C ASN A 275 -5.85 9.82 -3.81
N VAL A 276 -5.76 10.35 -2.60
CA VAL A 276 -6.96 10.65 -1.80
C VAL A 276 -7.61 11.95 -2.31
N LYS A 277 -8.01 11.97 -3.58
CA LYS A 277 -8.84 13.02 -4.19
C LYS A 277 -10.34 12.82 -3.90
N LYS A 278 -10.72 12.43 -2.70
CA LYS A 278 -12.09 12.62 -2.23
C LYS A 278 -12.10 13.79 -1.25
N SER A 279 -11.93 15.01 -1.79
CA SER A 279 -12.14 16.23 -1.02
C SER A 279 -13.62 16.32 -0.64
N TYR A 280 -13.96 16.02 0.62
CA TYR A 280 -15.31 16.16 1.13
C TYR A 280 -15.45 17.44 1.95
N ILE A 281 -16.56 18.15 1.75
CA ILE A 281 -16.91 19.35 2.50
C ILE A 281 -18.28 19.12 3.13
N TRP A 282 -18.32 19.17 4.46
CA TRP A 282 -19.54 19.02 5.23
C TRP A 282 -20.40 20.29 5.11
N ASP A 283 -21.63 20.13 4.62
CA ASP A 283 -22.62 21.22 4.63
C ASP A 283 -23.27 21.27 6.02
N ILE A 284 -22.83 22.22 6.83
CA ILE A 284 -23.30 22.38 8.22
C ILE A 284 -24.66 23.05 8.34
N SER A 285 -25.20 23.59 7.24
CA SER A 285 -26.54 24.22 7.22
C SER A 285 -27.69 23.22 7.03
N LYS A 286 -27.40 21.98 6.59
CA LYS A 286 -28.41 20.91 6.39
C LYS A 286 -29.17 20.52 7.65
N GLY A 287 -28.55 20.63 8.83
CA GLY A 287 -29.12 20.28 10.14
C GLY A 287 -29.89 21.42 10.82
N GLY A 288 -30.20 22.52 10.14
CA GLY A 288 -30.81 23.70 10.73
C GLY A 288 -29.80 24.51 11.54
N LYS A 289 -30.10 24.83 12.80
CA LYS A 289 -29.22 25.67 13.64
C LYS A 289 -28.20 24.90 14.48
N SER A 290 -28.14 23.59 14.36
CA SER A 290 -27.18 22.75 15.11
C SER A 290 -26.67 21.62 14.22
N PHE A 291 -25.36 21.50 14.10
CA PHE A 291 -24.68 20.42 13.39
C PHE A 291 -23.77 19.67 14.35
N ILE A 292 -23.96 18.34 14.46
CA ILE A 292 -23.16 17.48 15.32
C ILE A 292 -22.59 16.36 14.46
N LEU A 293 -21.26 16.34 14.30
CA LEU A 293 -20.53 15.27 13.63
C LEU A 293 -19.83 14.39 14.67
N GLN A 294 -20.08 13.11 14.61
CA GLN A 294 -19.41 12.10 15.43
C GLN A 294 -18.63 11.12 14.56
N TYR A 295 -17.43 10.77 14.99
CA TYR A 295 -16.62 9.71 14.38
C TYR A 295 -16.38 8.58 15.40
N PHE A 296 -16.62 7.35 14.96
CA PHE A 296 -16.47 6.12 15.73
C PHE A 296 -15.34 5.29 15.14
N ILE A 297 -14.15 5.35 15.74
CA ILE A 297 -12.95 4.71 15.21
C ILE A 297 -13.09 3.18 15.10
N VAL A 298 -13.74 2.53 16.08
CA VAL A 298 -13.87 1.07 16.08
C VAL A 298 -14.75 0.57 14.94
N ARG A 299 -15.80 1.32 14.60
CA ARG A 299 -16.69 1.03 13.46
C ARG A 299 -16.24 1.66 12.16
N ASN A 300 -15.23 2.52 12.22
CA ASN A 300 -14.74 3.35 11.10
C ASN A 300 -15.87 4.12 10.39
N VAL A 301 -16.72 4.82 11.15
CA VAL A 301 -17.92 5.47 10.62
C VAL A 301 -18.10 6.88 11.17
N TYR A 302 -18.46 7.83 10.28
CA TYR A 302 -19.00 9.14 10.67
C TYR A 302 -20.52 9.11 10.74
N LYS A 303 -21.08 9.85 11.69
CA LYS A 303 -22.52 10.12 11.79
C LYS A 303 -22.74 11.61 12.02
N VAL A 304 -23.58 12.22 11.19
CA VAL A 304 -24.15 13.53 11.45
C VAL A 304 -25.50 13.32 12.12
N ILE A 305 -25.70 13.91 13.31
CA ILE A 305 -26.89 13.73 14.10
C ILE A 305 -27.59 15.07 14.36
N TYR A 306 -28.89 15.04 14.42
CA TYR A 306 -29.69 16.16 14.91
C TYR A 306 -29.67 16.26 16.44
N SER A 307 -30.16 17.37 16.99
CA SER A 307 -30.31 17.58 18.43
C SER A 307 -31.22 16.56 19.10
N ASP A 308 -32.16 15.95 18.38
CA ASP A 308 -33.06 14.89 18.81
C ASP A 308 -32.51 13.47 18.67
N GLY A 309 -31.27 13.32 18.15
CA GLY A 309 -30.58 12.03 18.02
C GLY A 309 -30.80 11.31 16.70
N TYR A 310 -31.63 11.82 15.78
CA TYR A 310 -31.77 11.22 14.43
C TYR A 310 -30.51 11.41 13.59
N ILE A 311 -30.14 10.36 12.80
CA ILE A 311 -28.99 10.38 11.91
C ILE A 311 -29.40 11.05 10.59
N LEU A 312 -28.76 12.17 10.26
CA LEU A 312 -28.95 12.91 9.01
C LEU A 312 -28.10 12.34 7.87
N GLU A 313 -26.85 12.02 8.15
CA GLU A 313 -25.87 11.54 7.17
C GLU A 313 -24.90 10.57 7.85
N GLN A 314 -24.47 9.55 7.10
CA GLN A 314 -23.46 8.59 7.55
C GLN A 314 -22.43 8.33 6.46
N LYS A 315 -21.15 8.15 6.86
CA LYS A 315 -20.04 7.76 5.98
C LYS A 315 -19.39 6.52 6.55
N SER A 316 -19.12 5.51 5.72
CA SER A 316 -18.66 4.19 6.17
C SER A 316 -17.14 4.02 6.23
N ASP A 317 -16.36 5.07 5.91
CA ASP A 317 -14.90 5.08 6.00
C ASP A 317 -14.42 6.45 6.47
N TRP A 318 -13.33 6.49 7.25
CA TRP A 318 -12.76 7.75 7.74
C TRP A 318 -12.33 8.68 6.59
N GLN A 319 -11.89 8.13 5.46
CA GLN A 319 -11.48 8.91 4.29
C GLN A 319 -12.64 9.59 3.58
N GLU A 320 -13.86 9.07 3.70
CA GLU A 320 -15.03 9.67 3.06
C GLU A 320 -15.48 10.99 3.70
N GLY A 321 -15.02 11.27 4.92
CA GLY A 321 -15.38 12.49 5.65
C GLY A 321 -14.30 13.57 5.66
N VAL A 322 -13.13 13.36 5.03
CA VAL A 322 -11.99 14.29 5.06
C VAL A 322 -11.85 15.09 3.77
N ASN A 323 -11.25 16.27 3.88
CA ASN A 323 -10.98 17.13 2.74
C ASN A 323 -9.58 16.92 2.16
N CYS A 324 -8.58 16.69 3.01
CA CYS A 324 -7.20 16.49 2.60
C CYS A 324 -6.50 15.52 3.54
N VAL A 325 -5.63 14.68 2.99
CA VAL A 325 -4.78 13.76 3.76
C VAL A 325 -3.38 13.79 3.17
N GLU A 326 -2.35 13.84 4.03
CA GLU A 326 -0.94 13.74 3.64
C GLU A 326 -0.22 12.78 4.59
N GLY A 327 0.94 12.25 4.15
CA GLY A 327 1.79 11.41 4.98
C GLY A 327 1.23 10.03 5.28
N GLY A 328 0.36 9.51 4.42
CA GLY A 328 -0.11 8.12 4.48
C GLY A 328 -0.83 7.77 5.76
N ILE A 329 -1.80 8.57 6.17
CA ILE A 329 -2.66 8.24 7.32
C ILE A 329 -3.52 7.02 7.00
N PHE A 330 -3.63 6.11 7.95
CA PHE A 330 -4.44 4.91 7.81
C PHE A 330 -5.12 4.51 9.13
N HIS A 331 -6.22 3.77 9.00
CA HIS A 331 -6.93 3.16 10.11
C HIS A 331 -6.25 1.84 10.51
N LYS A 332 -5.87 1.72 11.78
CA LYS A 332 -5.24 0.52 12.33
C LYS A 332 -6.10 -0.10 13.42
N THR A 333 -6.29 -1.41 13.33
CA THR A 333 -6.86 -2.25 14.40
C THR A 333 -5.79 -3.18 14.90
N GLU A 334 -5.54 -3.18 16.22
CA GLU A 334 -4.61 -4.09 16.90
C GLU A 334 -5.39 -5.05 17.78
N ASN A 335 -5.45 -6.29 17.37
CA ASN A 335 -6.23 -7.30 18.06
C ASN A 335 -5.57 -7.83 19.34
N ASP A 336 -4.24 -7.77 19.42
CA ASP A 336 -3.44 -8.08 20.61
C ASP A 336 -3.65 -7.05 21.72
N TRP A 337 -3.62 -5.77 21.38
CA TRP A 337 -3.85 -4.65 22.30
C TRP A 337 -5.33 -4.26 22.43
N LYS A 338 -6.22 -4.90 21.66
CA LYS A 338 -7.67 -4.62 21.63
C LYS A 338 -7.99 -3.13 21.43
N VAL A 339 -7.32 -2.47 20.48
CA VAL A 339 -7.49 -1.05 20.19
C VAL A 339 -7.58 -0.75 18.70
N ALA A 340 -8.27 0.36 18.35
CA ALA A 340 -8.26 0.95 17.03
C ALA A 340 -7.84 2.42 17.09
N TYR A 341 -7.17 2.92 16.06
CA TYR A 341 -6.71 4.31 15.94
C TYR A 341 -6.34 4.67 14.50
N LEU A 342 -6.16 5.98 14.21
CA LEU A 342 -5.47 6.42 13.00
C LEU A 342 -4.02 6.74 13.31
N SER A 343 -3.11 6.39 12.39
CA SER A 343 -1.68 6.65 12.47
C SER A 343 -1.11 7.01 11.10
N ARG A 344 0.10 7.55 11.06
CA ARG A 344 0.81 7.80 9.80
C ARG A 344 1.54 6.55 9.30
N SER A 345 1.92 6.51 8.02
CA SER A 345 2.72 5.40 7.50
C SER A 345 4.16 5.43 8.01
N ALA A 346 4.82 4.28 7.98
CA ALA A 346 6.21 4.12 8.43
C ALA A 346 7.21 4.98 7.62
N ASN A 347 6.89 5.28 6.37
CA ASN A 347 7.77 6.03 5.47
C ASN A 347 7.54 7.55 5.52
N ALA A 348 6.50 8.02 6.22
CA ALA A 348 6.17 9.43 6.31
C ALA A 348 6.82 10.07 7.53
N GLU A 349 7.45 11.23 7.36
CA GLU A 349 8.00 12.03 8.45
C GLU A 349 6.89 12.61 9.34
N TYR A 350 5.79 13.02 8.70
CA TYR A 350 4.57 13.48 9.38
C TYR A 350 3.33 12.91 8.69
N GLY A 351 2.19 12.95 9.41
CA GLY A 351 0.87 12.70 8.86
C GLY A 351 -0.01 13.93 9.05
N TYR A 352 -0.90 14.22 8.08
CA TYR A 352 -1.79 15.36 8.12
C TYR A 352 -3.19 14.98 7.67
N VAL A 353 -4.20 15.43 8.41
CA VAL A 353 -5.63 15.25 8.06
C VAL A 353 -6.35 16.58 8.22
N LYS A 354 -7.20 16.91 7.24
CA LYS A 354 -8.02 18.13 7.26
C LYS A 354 -9.48 17.79 6.98
N TRP A 355 -10.37 18.28 7.81
CA TRP A 355 -11.83 18.31 7.61
C TRP A 355 -12.25 19.72 7.24
N SER A 356 -13.17 19.85 6.27
CA SER A 356 -13.71 21.15 5.84
C SER A 356 -15.21 21.18 6.01
N PHE A 357 -15.72 22.34 6.46
CA PHE A 357 -17.12 22.60 6.76
C PHE A 357 -17.54 23.93 6.13
N GLU A 358 -18.74 23.98 5.57
CA GLU A 358 -19.25 25.15 4.88
C GLU A 358 -20.72 25.39 5.22
N VAL A 359 -21.07 26.63 5.49
CA VAL A 359 -22.48 27.09 5.63
C VAL A 359 -22.96 27.44 4.23
N ARG A 360 -23.79 26.60 3.63
CA ARG A 360 -24.34 26.86 2.29
C ARG A 360 -25.59 27.72 2.30
N ASN A 361 -26.26 27.84 3.43
CA ASN A 361 -27.37 28.77 3.58
C ASN A 361 -26.83 30.19 3.86
N PRO A 362 -27.02 31.18 2.96
CA PRO A 362 -26.44 32.50 3.09
C PRO A 362 -26.98 33.31 4.27
N ASP A 363 -28.14 32.94 4.82
CA ASP A 363 -28.75 33.58 5.97
C ASP A 363 -28.16 33.16 7.32
N LEU A 364 -27.26 32.16 7.30
CA LEU A 364 -26.67 31.58 8.49
C LEU A 364 -25.16 31.81 8.57
N CYS A 365 -24.64 31.91 9.79
CA CYS A 365 -23.22 31.92 10.08
C CYS A 365 -22.92 31.11 11.36
N ILE A 366 -21.66 30.76 11.58
CA ILE A 366 -21.22 30.06 12.78
C ILE A 366 -21.40 30.96 14.02
N GLU A 367 -22.01 30.45 15.05
CA GLU A 367 -22.16 31.09 16.35
C GLU A 367 -21.18 30.54 17.37
N THR A 368 -21.15 29.20 17.51
CA THR A 368 -20.23 28.53 18.43
C THR A 368 -19.61 27.29 17.77
N PHE A 369 -18.39 26.99 18.18
CA PHE A 369 -17.67 25.81 17.77
C PHE A 369 -17.12 25.07 18.98
N ASN A 370 -17.31 23.74 19.02
CA ASN A 370 -16.74 22.84 20.02
C ASN A 370 -16.15 21.61 19.33
N LEU A 371 -14.96 21.17 19.78
CA LEU A 371 -14.28 19.96 19.34
C LEU A 371 -13.90 19.12 20.56
N GLN A 372 -14.28 17.83 20.52
CA GLN A 372 -13.78 16.80 21.43
C GLN A 372 -13.13 15.70 20.58
N ALA A 373 -11.88 15.36 20.86
CA ALA A 373 -11.16 14.31 20.12
C ALA A 373 -10.19 13.59 21.04
N LYS A 374 -10.17 12.26 21.00
CA LYS A 374 -9.20 11.45 21.72
C LYS A 374 -7.88 11.42 20.99
N THR A 375 -6.80 11.68 21.67
CA THR A 375 -5.43 11.58 21.16
C THR A 375 -4.54 10.85 22.17
N THR A 376 -3.58 10.09 21.66
CA THR A 376 -2.60 9.40 22.49
C THR A 376 -1.23 9.51 21.84
N VAL A 377 -0.21 9.86 22.64
CA VAL A 377 1.18 9.98 22.17
C VAL A 377 2.11 9.16 23.04
N PHE A 378 3.15 8.60 22.42
CA PHE A 378 4.18 7.78 23.05
C PHE A 378 5.57 8.25 22.60
N HIS A 379 6.58 8.01 23.40
CA HIS A 379 8.00 8.12 23.02
C HIS A 379 8.39 9.43 22.32
N GLY A 380 7.85 10.57 22.78
CA GLY A 380 8.17 11.88 22.22
C GLY A 380 7.53 12.18 20.87
N ALA A 381 6.46 11.46 20.52
CA ALA A 381 5.60 11.84 19.42
C ALA A 381 4.77 13.08 19.75
N ASN A 382 4.28 13.76 18.71
CA ASN A 382 3.49 14.98 18.83
C ASN A 382 2.26 14.93 17.95
N ILE A 383 1.14 15.46 18.48
CA ILE A 383 -0.11 15.69 17.74
C ILE A 383 -0.48 17.16 17.94
N SER A 384 -0.51 17.93 16.87
CA SER A 384 -0.91 19.34 16.89
C SER A 384 -2.19 19.54 16.09
N TRP A 385 -3.10 20.30 16.66
CA TRP A 385 -4.39 20.63 16.06
C TRP A 385 -4.50 22.12 15.82
N GLU A 386 -5.24 22.49 14.77
CA GLU A 386 -5.61 23.86 14.49
C GLU A 386 -7.01 23.93 13.87
N VAL A 387 -7.69 25.04 14.07
CA VAL A 387 -8.94 25.38 13.39
C VAL A 387 -8.79 26.73 12.70
N GLU A 388 -9.19 26.78 11.43
CA GLU A 388 -9.17 27.99 10.61
C GLU A 388 -10.59 28.37 10.22
N GLY A 389 -11.02 29.58 10.55
CA GLY A 389 -12.32 30.12 10.17
C GLY A 389 -12.20 31.17 9.07
N PHE A 390 -13.13 31.15 8.11
CA PHE A 390 -13.18 32.09 6.98
C PHE A 390 -14.44 32.96 7.09
N PHE A 391 -14.24 34.26 7.01
CA PHE A 391 -15.27 35.25 7.19
C PHE A 391 -15.62 35.91 5.84
N PRO A 392 -16.92 36.14 5.56
CA PRO A 392 -17.31 36.88 4.37
C PRO A 392 -16.77 38.31 4.46
N SER A 393 -16.08 38.78 3.42
CA SER A 393 -15.55 40.15 3.33
C SER A 393 -16.32 40.95 2.32
N ILE A 394 -16.65 42.19 2.70
CA ILE A 394 -17.27 43.19 1.82
C ILE A 394 -16.28 43.70 0.74
N LYS A 395 -14.95 43.47 0.93
CA LYS A 395 -13.87 43.99 0.06
C LYS A 395 -13.02 42.86 -0.57
N LYS A 396 -13.61 41.85 -1.21
CA LYS A 396 -12.94 40.83 -2.04
C LYS A 396 -11.73 40.05 -1.45
N GLU A 397 -11.25 40.29 -0.26
CA GLU A 397 -10.24 39.50 0.43
C GLU A 397 -10.90 38.74 1.57
N ASN A 398 -10.96 37.40 1.43
CA ASN A 398 -11.43 36.54 2.52
C ASN A 398 -10.46 36.64 3.69
N THR A 399 -10.92 37.15 4.82
CA THR A 399 -10.13 37.16 6.06
C THR A 399 -10.24 35.80 6.71
N SER A 400 -9.13 35.16 7.01
CA SER A 400 -9.11 33.93 7.80
C SER A 400 -8.47 34.16 9.16
N VAL A 401 -8.92 33.37 10.16
CA VAL A 401 -8.35 33.36 11.51
C VAL A 401 -7.96 31.91 11.82
N VAL A 402 -6.68 31.69 12.12
CA VAL A 402 -6.16 30.39 12.55
C VAL A 402 -6.00 30.37 14.06
N ILE A 403 -6.52 29.32 14.71
CA ILE A 403 -6.50 29.14 16.15
C ILE A 403 -5.84 27.79 16.46
N PRO A 404 -4.66 27.75 17.09
CA PRO A 404 -4.05 26.52 17.55
C PRO A 404 -4.87 25.93 18.70
N ILE A 405 -5.01 24.60 18.72
CA ILE A 405 -5.73 23.85 19.75
C ILE A 405 -4.72 23.05 20.55
N TYR A 406 -4.56 23.40 21.81
CA TYR A 406 -3.57 22.76 22.70
C TYR A 406 -4.12 21.51 23.40
N THR A 407 -5.44 21.46 23.61
CA THR A 407 -6.12 20.28 24.19
C THR A 407 -7.44 20.03 23.43
N CYS A 408 -7.70 18.78 23.07
CA CYS A 408 -8.92 18.37 22.34
C CYS A 408 -9.96 17.70 23.24
N ASP A 409 -9.78 17.65 24.56
CA ASP A 409 -10.74 16.98 25.43
C ASP A 409 -12.09 17.72 25.48
N ASN A 410 -12.06 19.03 25.39
CA ASN A 410 -13.24 19.89 25.27
C ASN A 410 -12.83 21.29 24.81
N PHE A 411 -12.43 21.43 23.54
CA PHE A 411 -12.04 22.73 23.00
C PHE A 411 -13.27 23.48 22.51
N ALA A 412 -13.46 24.72 23.01
CA ALA A 412 -14.51 25.62 22.56
C ALA A 412 -13.94 27.00 22.27
N THR A 413 -14.48 27.70 21.26
CA THR A 413 -14.09 29.06 20.91
C THR A 413 -15.22 29.86 20.31
N GLU A 414 -15.30 31.14 20.67
CA GLU A 414 -16.19 32.13 20.07
C GLU A 414 -15.51 32.94 18.97
N LYS A 415 -14.17 32.78 18.80
CA LYS A 415 -13.40 33.53 17.77
C LYS A 415 -13.80 33.19 16.33
N LEU A 416 -14.60 32.12 16.14
CA LEU A 416 -15.16 31.70 14.85
C LEU A 416 -16.57 32.25 14.60
N LYS A 417 -17.11 33.06 15.50
CA LYS A 417 -18.44 33.67 15.35
C LYS A 417 -18.50 34.57 14.14
N GLY A 418 -19.47 34.31 13.26
CA GLY A 418 -19.62 35.01 11.98
C GLY A 418 -18.90 34.35 10.79
N ALA A 419 -18.09 33.34 11.00
CA ALA A 419 -17.50 32.58 9.90
C ALA A 419 -18.56 31.77 9.13
N THR A 420 -18.36 31.60 7.83
CA THR A 420 -19.22 30.81 6.94
C THR A 420 -18.56 29.53 6.46
N LYS A 421 -17.25 29.40 6.68
CA LYS A 421 -16.47 28.19 6.39
C LYS A 421 -15.44 27.99 7.47
N LEU A 422 -15.14 26.73 7.79
CA LEU A 422 -14.03 26.39 8.68
C LEU A 422 -13.31 25.12 8.22
N ASN A 423 -12.02 25.07 8.51
CA ASN A 423 -11.19 23.90 8.36
C ASN A 423 -10.69 23.47 9.76
N ILE A 424 -10.66 22.17 10.01
CA ILE A 424 -10.00 21.60 11.19
C ILE A 424 -8.86 20.76 10.66
N ALA A 425 -7.65 20.98 11.14
CA ALA A 425 -6.49 20.24 10.72
C ALA A 425 -5.77 19.63 11.91
N VAL A 426 -5.17 18.44 11.68
CA VAL A 426 -4.34 17.75 12.65
C VAL A 426 -3.07 17.23 12.00
N LYS A 427 -1.94 17.40 12.67
CA LYS A 427 -0.63 16.90 12.24
C LYS A 427 -0.07 15.95 13.28
N LEU A 428 0.35 14.76 12.81
CA LEU A 428 1.02 13.73 13.59
C LEU A 428 2.51 13.73 13.23
N SER A 429 3.42 13.72 14.22
CA SER A 429 4.85 13.74 13.95
C SER A 429 5.65 13.15 15.11
N GLY A 430 6.98 13.06 14.95
CA GLY A 430 7.89 12.62 16.01
C GLY A 430 7.80 11.12 16.31
N GLY A 431 8.18 10.76 17.53
CA GLY A 431 8.37 9.36 17.95
C GLY A 431 9.82 8.90 17.81
N LYS A 432 10.16 7.71 18.33
CA LYS A 432 11.52 7.17 18.34
C LYS A 432 11.56 5.71 17.86
N GLY A 433 12.65 5.35 17.18
CA GLY A 433 12.90 3.99 16.67
C GLY A 433 12.05 3.61 15.47
N ASP A 434 12.10 2.34 15.10
CA ASP A 434 11.46 1.80 13.88
C ASP A 434 9.92 1.88 13.88
N LEU A 435 9.34 1.98 15.08
CA LEU A 435 7.90 2.09 15.30
C LEU A 435 7.42 3.54 15.53
N ALA A 436 8.28 4.54 15.28
CA ALA A 436 7.96 5.97 15.50
C ALA A 436 6.64 6.39 14.83
N TRP A 437 6.30 5.80 13.71
CA TRP A 437 5.10 6.08 12.94
C TRP A 437 3.78 5.83 13.70
N GLN A 438 3.76 4.88 14.65
CA GLN A 438 2.57 4.56 15.43
C GLN A 438 2.55 5.23 16.83
N HIS A 439 3.55 6.05 17.16
CA HIS A 439 3.60 6.69 18.46
C HIS A 439 2.69 7.92 18.60
N ALA A 440 2.20 8.48 17.48
CA ALA A 440 1.14 9.47 17.44
C ALA A 440 -0.15 8.81 16.95
N GLN A 441 -1.16 8.70 17.82
CA GLN A 441 -2.39 7.95 17.55
C GLN A 441 -3.61 8.87 17.70
N LEU A 442 -4.36 9.08 16.60
CA LEU A 442 -5.63 9.78 16.64
C LEU A 442 -6.75 8.81 16.98
N PHE A 443 -7.69 9.28 17.79
CA PHE A 443 -8.95 8.59 18.08
C PHE A 443 -8.78 7.22 18.74
N ARG A 444 -7.63 6.96 19.41
CA ARG A 444 -7.40 5.65 20.06
C ARG A 444 -8.56 5.25 20.97
N GLU A 445 -9.12 4.06 20.70
CA GLU A 445 -10.24 3.52 21.46
C GLU A 445 -10.10 2.00 21.63
N SER A 446 -10.63 1.47 22.75
CA SER A 446 -10.78 0.03 22.94
C SER A 446 -11.78 -0.54 21.95
N LEU A 447 -11.51 -1.72 21.38
CA LEU A 447 -12.45 -2.44 20.47
C LEU A 447 -13.79 -2.76 21.12
N ASN A 448 -13.85 -2.78 22.46
CA ASN A 448 -15.08 -2.98 23.21
C ASN A 448 -16.00 -1.74 23.22
N ASN A 449 -15.48 -0.55 22.87
CA ASN A 449 -16.21 0.71 22.92
C ASN A 449 -16.78 1.10 21.55
N THR A 450 -17.64 0.29 20.99
CA THR A 450 -18.22 0.50 19.65
C THR A 450 -19.21 1.66 19.57
N GLU A 451 -19.84 2.03 20.69
CA GLU A 451 -20.90 3.05 20.75
C GLU A 451 -20.40 4.43 21.18
N LYS A 452 -19.15 4.54 21.64
CA LYS A 452 -18.60 5.82 22.09
C LYS A 452 -17.87 6.53 20.95
N PRO A 453 -18.24 7.79 20.61
CA PRO A 453 -17.52 8.54 19.60
C PRO A 453 -16.10 8.86 20.05
N SER A 454 -15.15 8.73 19.14
CA SER A 454 -13.73 9.06 19.35
C SER A 454 -13.43 10.51 18.99
N MET A 455 -14.30 11.13 18.18
CA MET A 455 -14.32 12.56 17.89
C MET A 455 -15.77 13.03 17.85
N THR A 456 -16.01 14.22 18.40
CA THR A 456 -17.30 14.94 18.28
C THR A 456 -17.02 16.40 17.94
N ILE A 457 -17.63 16.88 16.88
CA ILE A 457 -17.62 18.28 16.48
C ILE A 457 -19.05 18.81 16.59
N THR A 458 -19.23 19.89 17.37
CA THR A 458 -20.52 20.56 17.51
C THR A 458 -20.42 21.99 17.03
N ILE A 459 -21.25 22.38 16.06
CA ILE A 459 -21.33 23.73 15.52
C ILE A 459 -22.75 24.22 15.66
N LYS A 460 -22.93 25.38 16.31
CA LYS A 460 -24.22 26.07 16.33
C LYS A 460 -24.18 27.21 15.32
N LEU A 461 -25.29 27.40 14.65
CA LEU A 461 -25.48 28.44 13.64
C LEU A 461 -26.49 29.50 14.14
N ASN A 462 -26.27 30.72 13.77
CA ASN A 462 -27.20 31.81 14.00
C ASN A 462 -27.44 32.58 12.70
N ASN A 463 -28.52 33.38 12.66
CA ASN A 463 -28.83 34.22 11.51
C ASN A 463 -27.69 35.25 11.31
N HIS A 464 -27.31 35.45 10.06
CA HIS A 464 -26.38 36.51 9.70
C HIS A 464 -27.03 37.84 10.14
N LYS A 465 -26.39 38.57 11.05
CA LYS A 465 -26.84 39.93 11.36
C LYS A 465 -26.44 40.80 10.18
N ASN A 466 -27.44 41.29 9.43
CA ASN A 466 -27.27 42.37 8.43
C ASN A 466 -26.63 43.61 9.04
#